data_ba8f6bdf521c86e3d52b13e1eb501a39
#
_entry.id   ba8f6bdf521c86e3d52b13e1eb501a39
#
_cell.length_a   1.000
_cell.length_b   1.000
_cell.length_c   1.000
_cell.angle_alpha   90.00
_cell.angle_beta   90.00
_cell.angle_gamma   90.00
#
_symmetry.space_group_name_H-M   'P 1'
#
loop_
_entity.id
_entity.type
_entity.pdbx_description
1 polymer ?
#
loop_
_entity_poly.entity_id
_entity_poly.type
_entity_poly.pdbx_seq_one_letter_code
_entity_poly.pdbx_strand_id
1 'polypeptide(L)'
;MFNCIEGVENKIFHGINLKYYSNKLEDLKIFEEIIKSRKIMSRNDLIKMRYEHFECLPRIYEQCENEICFAMHPKNKNFSSVYCNDDSLSAFYEYIRFNISFVFLESILNNGYSLQDGGEIRIPTSLDIDKDLVAIGCFDEIEYLLEKVNRGKSKNVMFSEQLIKCEDIHKYISEKKKRTYIIKNLLKKYGYNVPIIDPLTGNIIDSNYEKNIEDVKLLKKVLIKNI
;
A
#
# COMPACT_ATOMS: atom_id res chain seq x y z
N MET A 1 16.37 0.50 18.31
CA MET A 1 16.34 -0.79 17.58
C MET A 1 15.03 -0.76 16.82
N PHE A 2 15.06 -0.65 15.49
CA PHE A 2 13.83 -0.64 14.71
C PHE A 2 13.29 -2.07 14.71
N ASN A 3 12.09 -2.25 15.23
CA ASN A 3 11.38 -3.52 15.08
C ASN A 3 10.91 -3.61 13.63
N CYS A 4 11.29 -4.66 12.93
CA CYS A 4 10.82 -4.95 11.57
C CYS A 4 10.24 -6.36 11.51
N ILE A 5 9.37 -6.60 10.54
CA ILE A 5 8.95 -7.95 10.22
C ILE A 5 10.06 -8.62 9.38
N GLU A 6 10.37 -9.88 9.72
CA GLU A 6 11.35 -10.64 8.96
C GLU A 6 10.82 -11.02 7.57
N GLY A 7 11.72 -10.97 6.58
CA GLY A 7 11.44 -11.42 5.21
C GLY A 7 10.31 -10.65 4.52
N VAL A 8 10.24 -9.32 4.70
CA VAL A 8 9.25 -8.48 4.00
C VAL A 8 9.32 -8.67 2.50
N GLU A 9 10.52 -8.93 1.97
CA GLU A 9 10.77 -9.23 0.56
C GLU A 9 10.09 -10.49 0.05
N ASN A 10 9.69 -11.40 0.94
CA ASN A 10 8.99 -12.64 0.61
C ASN A 10 7.48 -12.54 0.87
N LYS A 11 6.94 -11.33 1.05
CA LYS A 11 5.51 -11.11 1.28
C LYS A 11 4.80 -10.71 0.01
N ILE A 12 3.49 -10.93 0.02
CA ILE A 12 2.57 -10.59 -1.06
C ILE A 12 1.70 -9.42 -0.60
N PHE A 13 1.47 -8.45 -1.47
CA PHE A 13 0.84 -7.18 -1.13
C PHE A 13 -0.43 -6.97 -1.95
N HIS A 14 -1.52 -6.62 -1.27
CA HIS A 14 -2.74 -6.15 -1.90
C HIS A 14 -3.03 -4.71 -1.48
N GLY A 15 -2.94 -3.77 -2.42
CA GLY A 15 -3.19 -2.36 -2.16
C GLY A 15 -4.65 -1.98 -2.32
N ILE A 16 -5.15 -1.15 -1.41
CA ILE A 16 -6.44 -0.48 -1.63
C ILE A 16 -6.21 0.68 -2.59
N ASN A 17 -6.58 0.50 -3.85
CA ASN A 17 -6.40 1.50 -4.89
C ASN A 17 -7.53 2.52 -4.87
N LEU A 18 -7.19 3.75 -4.48
CA LEU A 18 -8.12 4.88 -4.40
C LEU A 18 -7.98 5.89 -5.53
N LYS A 19 -7.23 5.58 -6.57
CA LYS A 19 -7.02 6.49 -7.71
C LYS A 19 -8.33 7.04 -8.29
N TYR A 20 -9.42 6.32 -8.05
CA TYR A 20 -10.75 6.61 -8.58
C TYR A 20 -11.71 7.22 -7.56
N TYR A 21 -11.29 7.38 -6.30
CA TYR A 21 -12.12 7.97 -5.24
C TYR A 21 -11.64 9.38 -4.94
N SER A 22 -12.52 10.33 -5.09
CA SER A 22 -12.23 11.75 -4.86
C SER A 22 -12.13 12.13 -3.37
N ASN A 23 -12.46 11.21 -2.46
CA ASN A 23 -12.60 11.52 -1.04
C ASN A 23 -11.56 10.78 -0.19
N LYS A 24 -10.72 11.52 0.54
CA LYS A 24 -9.59 11.04 1.35
C LYS A 24 -9.94 10.06 2.48
N LEU A 25 -11.21 9.86 2.80
CA LEU A 25 -11.67 8.97 3.88
C LEU A 25 -12.28 7.66 3.36
N GLU A 26 -12.46 7.51 2.05
CA GLU A 26 -13.12 6.32 1.50
C GLU A 26 -12.25 5.07 1.60
N ASP A 27 -10.94 5.21 1.53
CA ASP A 27 -10.03 4.08 1.72
C ASP A 27 -10.11 3.47 3.13
N LEU A 28 -10.30 4.30 4.15
CA LEU A 28 -10.50 3.80 5.51
C LEU A 28 -11.84 3.08 5.66
N LYS A 29 -12.88 3.50 4.93
CA LYS A 29 -14.15 2.77 4.89
C LYS A 29 -14.00 1.44 4.19
N ILE A 30 -13.34 1.40 3.03
CA ILE A 30 -13.05 0.16 2.30
C ILE A 30 -12.20 -0.77 3.18
N PHE A 31 -11.16 -0.24 3.82
CA PHE A 31 -10.34 -0.98 4.76
C PHE A 31 -11.20 -1.58 5.89
N GLU A 32 -12.07 -0.77 6.51
CA GLU A 32 -12.98 -1.25 7.56
C GLU A 32 -13.91 -2.36 7.06
N GLU A 33 -14.49 -2.23 5.88
CA GLU A 33 -15.35 -3.28 5.31
C GLU A 33 -14.59 -4.58 5.04
N ILE A 34 -13.35 -4.53 4.53
CA ILE A 34 -12.51 -5.71 4.32
C ILE A 34 -12.23 -6.42 5.64
N ILE A 35 -11.73 -5.71 6.66
CA ILE A 35 -11.40 -6.33 7.95
C ILE A 35 -12.64 -6.83 8.70
N LYS A 36 -13.78 -6.18 8.53
CA LYS A 36 -15.07 -6.58 9.09
C LYS A 36 -15.61 -7.85 8.42
N SER A 37 -15.56 -7.91 7.10
CA SER A 37 -15.99 -9.08 6.32
C SER A 37 -14.99 -10.25 6.39
N ARG A 38 -13.76 -10.00 6.81
CA ARG A 38 -12.63 -10.94 6.83
C ARG A 38 -12.26 -11.48 5.45
N LYS A 39 -12.62 -10.78 4.39
CA LYS A 39 -12.43 -11.23 3.01
C LYS A 39 -11.94 -10.12 2.11
N ILE A 40 -11.03 -10.47 1.20
CA ILE A 40 -10.78 -9.71 -0.01
C ILE A 40 -11.57 -10.37 -1.13
N MET A 41 -12.36 -9.60 -1.85
CA MET A 41 -13.27 -10.10 -2.87
C MET A 41 -12.90 -9.54 -4.23
N SER A 42 -13.18 -10.30 -5.28
CA SER A 42 -13.10 -9.81 -6.65
C SER A 42 -14.15 -8.71 -6.87
N ARG A 43 -13.93 -7.89 -7.90
CA ARG A 43 -14.90 -6.85 -8.27
C ARG A 43 -16.30 -7.42 -8.51
N ASN A 44 -16.39 -8.53 -9.23
CA ASN A 44 -17.68 -9.14 -9.52
C ASN A 44 -18.39 -9.67 -8.26
N ASP A 45 -17.65 -10.18 -7.28
CA ASP A 45 -18.23 -10.60 -6.01
C ASP A 45 -18.73 -9.39 -5.20
N LEU A 46 -17.99 -8.27 -5.24
CA LEU A 46 -18.41 -7.02 -4.60
C LEU A 46 -19.69 -6.47 -5.25
N ILE A 47 -19.78 -6.47 -6.57
CA ILE A 47 -20.98 -6.05 -7.31
C ILE A 47 -22.18 -6.94 -6.95
N LYS A 48 -22.01 -8.27 -6.94
CA LYS A 48 -23.06 -9.22 -6.54
C LYS A 48 -23.57 -8.97 -5.12
N MET A 49 -22.69 -8.53 -4.22
CA MET A 49 -23.05 -8.17 -2.85
C MET A 49 -23.64 -6.76 -2.71
N ARG A 50 -23.87 -6.04 -3.81
CA ARG A 50 -24.42 -4.68 -3.84
C ARG A 50 -23.60 -3.65 -3.06
N TYR A 51 -22.29 -3.75 -3.12
CA TYR A 51 -21.42 -2.68 -2.64
C TYR A 51 -21.47 -1.52 -3.63
N GLU A 52 -22.32 -0.51 -3.36
CA GLU A 52 -22.59 0.65 -4.23
C GLU A 52 -21.32 1.43 -4.65
N HIS A 53 -20.28 1.37 -3.84
CA HIS A 53 -19.04 2.10 -4.10
C HIS A 53 -18.22 1.56 -5.29
N PHE A 54 -18.51 0.37 -5.78
CA PHE A 54 -17.75 -0.27 -6.85
C PHE A 54 -18.40 -0.16 -8.23
N GLU A 55 -19.64 0.29 -8.31
CA GLU A 55 -20.32 0.51 -9.59
C GLU A 55 -19.70 1.63 -10.44
N CYS A 56 -19.01 2.58 -9.77
CA CYS A 56 -18.37 3.73 -10.40
C CYS A 56 -16.95 3.47 -10.89
N LEU A 57 -16.38 2.26 -10.68
CA LEU A 57 -15.06 1.96 -11.19
C LEU A 57 -15.10 1.83 -12.71
N PRO A 58 -14.32 2.63 -13.46
CA PRO A 58 -14.23 2.46 -14.90
C PRO A 58 -13.80 1.01 -15.20
N ARG A 59 -14.44 0.37 -16.18
CA ARG A 59 -14.08 -0.95 -16.70
C ARG A 59 -12.73 -0.87 -17.39
N ILE A 60 -11.65 -0.84 -16.60
CA ILE A 60 -10.31 -0.69 -17.18
C ILE A 60 -9.85 -2.01 -17.79
N TYR A 61 -10.27 -3.15 -17.24
CA TYR A 61 -9.92 -4.47 -17.77
C TYR A 61 -11.04 -5.46 -17.48
N GLU A 62 -11.85 -5.80 -18.47
CA GLU A 62 -12.91 -6.82 -18.35
C GLU A 62 -12.36 -8.20 -17.91
N GLN A 63 -11.09 -8.48 -18.25
CA GLN A 63 -10.42 -9.73 -17.92
C GLN A 63 -10.11 -9.92 -16.44
N CYS A 64 -10.09 -8.85 -15.63
CA CYS A 64 -9.72 -8.92 -14.21
C CYS A 64 -10.91 -8.86 -13.25
N GLU A 65 -12.14 -8.89 -13.74
CA GLU A 65 -13.33 -8.70 -12.90
C GLU A 65 -13.56 -9.83 -11.87
N ASN A 66 -13.06 -11.04 -12.17
CA ASN A 66 -13.17 -12.20 -11.28
C ASN A 66 -11.91 -12.45 -10.46
N GLU A 67 -10.86 -11.69 -10.66
CA GLU A 67 -9.55 -11.89 -10.04
C GLU A 67 -9.25 -10.81 -9.02
N ILE A 68 -8.42 -11.15 -8.05
CA ILE A 68 -7.87 -10.21 -7.08
C ILE A 68 -6.40 -10.00 -7.43
N CYS A 69 -6.01 -8.74 -7.59
CA CYS A 69 -4.67 -8.36 -7.97
C CYS A 69 -3.79 -8.13 -6.75
N PHE A 70 -2.58 -8.69 -6.80
CA PHE A 70 -1.55 -8.57 -5.78
C PHE A 70 -0.22 -8.18 -6.43
N ALA A 71 0.73 -7.79 -5.62
CA ALA A 71 2.10 -7.55 -6.05
C ALA A 71 3.10 -8.19 -5.11
N MET A 72 4.27 -8.52 -5.65
CA MET A 72 5.42 -8.98 -4.87
C MET A 72 6.35 -7.81 -4.58
N HIS A 73 7.10 -7.95 -3.49
CA HIS A 73 8.16 -7.00 -3.17
C HIS A 73 9.27 -7.03 -4.26
N PRO A 74 9.84 -5.88 -4.69
CA PRO A 74 10.84 -5.81 -5.76
C PRO A 74 12.13 -6.61 -5.47
N LYS A 75 12.42 -6.87 -4.21
CA LYS A 75 13.57 -7.67 -3.79
C LYS A 75 13.29 -9.17 -3.67
N ASN A 76 12.08 -9.62 -4.04
CA ASN A 76 11.75 -11.04 -3.97
C ASN A 76 12.61 -11.83 -4.96
N LYS A 77 13.44 -12.72 -4.45
CA LYS A 77 14.41 -13.47 -5.26
C LYS A 77 13.78 -14.50 -6.18
N ASN A 78 12.61 -15.03 -5.81
CA ASN A 78 11.92 -16.07 -6.58
C ASN A 78 11.33 -15.52 -7.88
N PHE A 79 11.16 -14.19 -7.95
CA PHE A 79 10.48 -13.52 -9.06
C PHE A 79 11.27 -12.34 -9.64
N SER A 80 12.54 -12.17 -9.22
CA SER A 80 13.39 -11.04 -9.62
C SER A 80 13.64 -10.94 -11.12
N SER A 81 13.46 -12.05 -11.87
CA SER A 81 13.58 -12.05 -13.35
C SER A 81 12.41 -11.39 -14.07
N VAL A 82 11.29 -11.18 -13.38
CA VAL A 82 10.06 -10.58 -13.94
C VAL A 82 10.03 -9.06 -13.71
N TYR A 83 10.81 -8.57 -12.75
CA TYR A 83 10.86 -7.14 -12.46
C TYR A 83 11.84 -6.44 -13.39
N CYS A 84 11.32 -5.50 -14.18
CA CYS A 84 12.16 -4.54 -14.88
C CYS A 84 13.02 -3.77 -13.88
N ASN A 85 14.27 -3.49 -14.25
CA ASN A 85 15.23 -2.72 -13.43
C ASN A 85 14.78 -1.26 -13.16
N ASP A 86 13.60 -0.88 -13.58
CA ASP A 86 13.07 0.47 -13.43
C ASP A 86 12.08 0.54 -12.28
N ASP A 87 12.49 1.20 -11.20
CA ASP A 87 11.71 1.41 -9.98
C ASP A 87 10.30 1.98 -10.21
N SER A 88 10.02 2.49 -11.41
CA SER A 88 8.81 3.25 -11.71
C SER A 88 7.62 2.41 -12.19
N LEU A 89 7.83 1.16 -12.59
CA LEU A 89 6.82 0.38 -13.34
C LEU A 89 6.40 -0.93 -12.67
N SER A 90 6.91 -1.28 -11.48
CA SER A 90 6.47 -2.50 -10.83
C SER A 90 5.09 -2.34 -10.19
N ALA A 91 4.25 -3.36 -10.31
CA ALA A 91 2.94 -3.42 -9.65
C ALA A 91 3.05 -3.16 -8.15
N PHE A 92 4.17 -3.54 -7.52
CA PHE A 92 4.41 -3.28 -6.11
C PHE A 92 4.31 -1.79 -5.77
N TYR A 93 5.00 -0.90 -6.51
CA TYR A 93 4.96 0.53 -6.24
C TYR A 93 3.58 1.13 -6.49
N GLU A 94 2.84 0.60 -7.46
CA GLU A 94 1.45 0.98 -7.69
C GLU A 94 0.57 0.66 -6.47
N TYR A 95 0.75 -0.51 -5.84
CA TYR A 95 -0.06 -0.93 -4.71
C TYR A 95 0.31 -0.24 -3.39
N ILE A 96 1.58 0.05 -3.14
CA ILE A 96 1.98 0.68 -1.88
C ILE A 96 1.75 2.20 -1.86
N ARG A 97 1.78 2.89 -3.02
CA ARG A 97 1.64 4.35 -3.09
C ARG A 97 0.29 4.88 -2.59
N PHE A 98 -0.73 4.02 -2.52
CA PHE A 98 -2.10 4.37 -2.14
C PHE A 98 -2.38 4.29 -0.65
N ASN A 99 -1.36 4.23 0.18
CA ASN A 99 -1.40 4.42 1.64
C ASN A 99 -1.83 3.22 2.49
N ILE A 100 -2.63 2.27 2.01
CA ILE A 100 -2.97 1.07 2.77
C ILE A 100 -2.78 -0.15 1.90
N SER A 101 -2.02 -1.12 2.39
CA SER A 101 -1.92 -2.43 1.76
C SER A 101 -2.06 -3.54 2.79
N PHE A 102 -2.67 -4.64 2.41
CA PHE A 102 -2.67 -5.89 3.16
C PHE A 102 -1.41 -6.67 2.82
N VAL A 103 -0.72 -7.20 3.81
CA VAL A 103 0.55 -7.92 3.66
C VAL A 103 0.34 -9.36 4.07
N PHE A 104 0.58 -10.28 3.14
CA PHE A 104 0.29 -11.70 3.30
C PHE A 104 1.54 -12.55 3.26
N LEU A 105 1.45 -13.76 3.83
CA LEU A 105 2.41 -14.84 3.58
C LEU A 105 2.34 -15.28 2.12
N GLU A 106 3.45 -15.79 1.60
CA GLU A 106 3.53 -16.37 0.25
C GLU A 106 2.60 -17.60 0.07
N SER A 107 2.21 -18.25 1.17
CA SER A 107 1.23 -19.35 1.17
C SER A 107 -0.13 -18.99 0.54
N ILE A 108 -0.47 -17.70 0.43
CA ILE A 108 -1.67 -17.24 -0.27
C ILE A 108 -1.69 -17.69 -1.75
N LEU A 109 -0.52 -17.92 -2.34
CA LEU A 109 -0.38 -18.41 -3.73
C LEU A 109 -0.83 -19.85 -3.92
N ASN A 110 -0.98 -20.62 -2.84
CA ASN A 110 -1.52 -21.98 -2.89
C ASN A 110 -2.99 -22.04 -3.34
N ASN A 111 -3.68 -20.88 -3.38
CA ASN A 111 -5.03 -20.77 -3.94
C ASN A 111 -5.06 -20.77 -5.48
N GLY A 112 -3.91 -20.96 -6.12
CA GLY A 112 -3.73 -20.81 -7.55
C GLY A 112 -3.52 -19.33 -7.93
N TYR A 113 -2.63 -19.08 -8.87
CA TYR A 113 -2.35 -17.73 -9.34
C TYR A 113 -1.85 -17.71 -10.78
N SER A 114 -1.97 -16.56 -11.43
CA SER A 114 -1.27 -16.23 -12.65
C SER A 114 -0.34 -15.04 -12.42
N LEU A 115 0.81 -15.05 -13.09
CA LEU A 115 1.78 -13.96 -13.05
C LEU A 115 1.64 -13.13 -14.31
N GLN A 116 1.51 -11.82 -14.14
CA GLN A 116 1.39 -10.85 -15.24
C GLN A 116 2.66 -10.02 -15.36
N ASP A 117 2.79 -9.32 -16.47
CA ASP A 117 3.91 -8.39 -16.70
C ASP A 117 3.96 -7.33 -15.58
N GLY A 118 5.19 -6.95 -15.20
CA GLY A 118 5.42 -5.99 -14.12
C GLY A 118 5.25 -6.55 -12.71
N GLY A 119 5.15 -7.89 -12.56
CA GLY A 119 5.10 -8.55 -11.25
C GLY A 119 3.74 -8.49 -10.55
N GLU A 120 2.67 -8.25 -11.30
CA GLU A 120 1.31 -8.38 -10.79
C GLU A 120 0.93 -9.87 -10.69
N ILE A 121 0.39 -10.24 -9.55
CA ILE A 121 -0.15 -11.57 -9.29
C ILE A 121 -1.67 -11.48 -9.30
N ARG A 122 -2.34 -12.42 -9.96
CA ARG A 122 -3.80 -12.52 -9.96
C ARG A 122 -4.24 -13.84 -9.37
N ILE A 123 -5.15 -13.77 -8.41
CA ILE A 123 -5.73 -14.91 -7.73
C ILE A 123 -7.23 -14.98 -8.08
N PRO A 124 -7.72 -16.11 -8.64
CA PRO A 124 -9.06 -16.20 -9.25
C PRO A 124 -10.19 -16.46 -8.24
N THR A 125 -9.98 -16.15 -6.97
CA THR A 125 -10.98 -16.44 -5.93
C THR A 125 -10.94 -15.42 -4.82
N SER A 126 -12.07 -15.27 -4.12
CA SER A 126 -12.13 -14.50 -2.87
C SER A 126 -11.25 -15.14 -1.79
N LEU A 127 -10.57 -14.34 -1.02
CA LEU A 127 -9.59 -14.76 -0.02
C LEU A 127 -10.05 -14.42 1.38
N ASP A 128 -9.95 -15.41 2.27
CA ASP A 128 -10.04 -15.21 3.72
C ASP A 128 -8.73 -14.58 4.21
N ILE A 129 -8.81 -13.37 4.80
CA ILE A 129 -7.63 -12.66 5.25
C ILE A 129 -7.06 -13.19 6.57
N ASP A 130 -7.84 -13.89 7.37
CA ASP A 130 -7.43 -14.31 8.71
C ASP A 130 -6.27 -15.30 8.69
N LYS A 131 -6.19 -16.09 7.64
CA LYS A 131 -5.24 -17.21 7.56
C LYS A 131 -3.81 -16.76 7.27
N ASP A 132 -3.64 -15.81 6.38
CA ASP A 132 -2.34 -15.48 5.80
C ASP A 132 -1.94 -14.00 6.01
N LEU A 133 -2.80 -13.17 6.62
CA LEU A 133 -2.50 -11.77 6.91
C LEU A 133 -1.45 -11.66 8.01
N VAL A 134 -0.33 -10.99 7.71
CA VAL A 134 0.78 -10.80 8.66
C VAL A 134 1.02 -9.36 9.07
N ALA A 135 0.61 -8.40 8.25
CA ALA A 135 0.74 -6.98 8.56
C ALA A 135 -0.21 -6.12 7.72
N ILE A 136 -0.34 -4.87 8.12
CA ILE A 136 -0.91 -3.81 7.28
C ILE A 136 0.21 -2.87 6.87
N GLY A 137 0.37 -2.66 5.56
CA GLY A 137 1.35 -1.73 5.01
C GLY A 137 0.79 -0.30 4.98
N CYS A 138 1.57 0.63 5.52
CA CYS A 138 1.36 2.07 5.37
C CYS A 138 2.67 2.69 4.88
N PHE A 139 2.72 3.06 3.61
CA PHE A 139 3.95 3.56 3.01
C PHE A 139 4.36 4.92 3.57
N ASP A 140 5.61 5.02 4.02
CA ASP A 140 6.21 6.27 4.47
C ASP A 140 6.99 6.94 3.35
N GLU A 141 6.28 7.69 2.51
CA GLU A 141 6.91 8.40 1.38
C GLU A 141 7.92 9.45 1.81
N ILE A 142 7.80 10.02 3.02
CA ILE A 142 8.76 11.01 3.53
C ILE A 142 10.11 10.34 3.75
N GLU A 143 10.13 9.22 4.45
CA GLU A 143 11.36 8.46 4.72
C GLU A 143 12.03 8.00 3.42
N TYR A 144 11.21 7.44 2.52
CA TYR A 144 11.69 7.03 1.20
C TYR A 144 12.32 8.18 0.42
N LEU A 145 11.67 9.34 0.38
CA LEU A 145 12.16 10.52 -0.36
C LEU A 145 13.41 11.11 0.29
N LEU A 146 13.49 11.15 1.62
CA LEU A 146 14.70 11.59 2.35
C LEU A 146 15.88 10.70 2.00
N GLU A 147 15.69 9.38 1.99
CA GLU A 147 16.74 8.44 1.60
C GLU A 147 17.19 8.65 0.15
N LYS A 148 16.25 8.83 -0.80
CA LYS A 148 16.56 9.04 -2.21
C LYS A 148 17.30 10.36 -2.45
N VAL A 149 16.90 11.45 -1.80
CA VAL A 149 17.57 12.74 -1.88
C VAL A 149 18.98 12.67 -1.31
N ASN A 150 19.16 12.03 -0.16
CA ASN A 150 20.48 11.86 0.47
C ASN A 150 21.44 11.02 -0.40
N ARG A 151 20.90 10.13 -1.24
CA ARG A 151 21.69 9.35 -2.22
C ARG A 151 21.88 10.07 -3.56
N GLY A 152 21.48 11.33 -3.71
CA GLY A 152 21.57 12.11 -4.96
C GLY A 152 20.57 11.66 -6.04
N LYS A 153 19.55 10.87 -5.69
CA LYS A 153 18.54 10.35 -6.60
C LYS A 153 17.19 11.06 -6.41
N SER A 154 17.12 12.35 -6.73
CA SER A 154 15.94 13.18 -6.42
C SER A 154 14.80 13.15 -7.47
N LYS A 155 14.90 12.35 -8.52
CA LYS A 155 13.96 12.40 -9.67
C LYS A 155 12.69 11.55 -9.55
N ASN A 156 12.36 10.99 -8.40
CA ASN A 156 11.17 10.15 -8.28
C ASN A 156 9.91 10.97 -7.97
N VAL A 157 9.32 11.55 -9.02
CA VAL A 157 8.15 12.46 -8.95
C VAL A 157 6.90 11.74 -8.42
N MET A 158 6.78 10.42 -8.61
CA MET A 158 5.56 9.67 -8.30
C MET A 158 5.18 9.73 -6.82
N PHE A 159 6.14 9.64 -5.91
CA PHE A 159 5.88 9.70 -4.45
C PHE A 159 5.94 11.12 -3.88
N SER A 160 6.50 12.07 -4.61
CA SER A 160 6.68 13.45 -4.14
C SER A 160 5.46 14.34 -4.36
N GLU A 161 4.52 13.95 -5.22
CA GLU A 161 3.42 14.80 -5.66
C GLU A 161 2.54 15.33 -4.51
N GLN A 162 2.20 14.48 -3.54
CA GLN A 162 1.38 14.90 -2.41
C GLN A 162 2.13 15.87 -1.48
N LEU A 163 3.42 15.60 -1.24
CA LEU A 163 4.26 16.48 -0.43
C LEU A 163 4.50 17.81 -1.12
N ILE A 164 4.75 17.82 -2.42
CA ILE A 164 4.98 19.04 -3.20
C ILE A 164 3.73 19.93 -3.18
N LYS A 165 2.54 19.35 -3.36
CA LYS A 165 1.27 20.07 -3.38
C LYS A 165 0.76 20.47 -2.00
N CYS A 166 1.32 19.94 -0.89
CA CYS A 166 0.84 20.33 0.43
C CYS A 166 1.20 21.79 0.75
N GLU A 167 0.23 22.55 1.21
CA GLU A 167 0.44 23.95 1.65
C GLU A 167 0.96 24.00 3.09
N ASP A 168 0.45 23.13 3.96
CA ASP A 168 0.80 23.05 5.38
C ASP A 168 1.41 21.68 5.74
N ILE A 169 2.71 21.69 5.99
CA ILE A 169 3.48 20.48 6.35
C ILE A 169 3.07 19.94 7.72
N HIS A 170 2.73 20.80 8.69
CA HIS A 170 2.28 20.34 10.00
C HIS A 170 0.96 19.56 9.87
N LYS A 171 0.02 20.10 9.10
CA LYS A 171 -1.24 19.43 8.79
C LYS A 171 -1.02 18.12 8.08
N TYR A 172 -0.13 18.08 7.08
CA TYR A 172 0.21 16.88 6.33
C TYR A 172 0.73 15.74 7.24
N ILE A 173 1.70 16.03 8.11
CA ILE A 173 2.24 15.06 9.07
C ILE A 173 1.17 14.63 10.08
N SER A 174 0.37 15.57 10.59
CA SER A 174 -0.70 15.30 11.53
C SER A 174 -1.78 14.39 10.92
N GLU A 175 -2.15 14.60 9.66
CA GLU A 175 -3.12 13.73 8.95
C GLU A 175 -2.59 12.29 8.80
N LYS A 176 -1.30 12.12 8.50
CA LYS A 176 -0.68 10.79 8.44
C LYS A 176 -0.69 10.08 9.79
N LYS A 177 -0.29 10.78 10.85
CA LYS A 177 -0.34 10.26 12.23
C LYS A 177 -1.76 9.83 12.62
N LYS A 178 -2.75 10.68 12.36
CA LYS A 178 -4.16 10.41 12.61
C LYS A 178 -4.65 9.17 11.84
N ARG A 179 -4.23 9.03 10.59
CA ARG A 179 -4.60 7.90 9.73
C ARG A 179 -4.08 6.58 10.31
N THR A 180 -2.80 6.50 10.65
CA THR A 180 -2.19 5.30 11.27
C THR A 180 -2.90 4.93 12.58
N TYR A 181 -3.24 5.92 13.39
CA TYR A 181 -4.00 5.72 14.61
C TYR A 181 -5.41 5.14 14.35
N ILE A 182 -6.11 5.62 13.33
CA ILE A 182 -7.43 5.09 12.94
C ILE A 182 -7.31 3.63 12.49
N ILE A 183 -6.34 3.30 11.64
CA ILE A 183 -6.08 1.93 11.18
C ILE A 183 -5.83 1.00 12.39
N LYS A 184 -4.99 1.41 13.34
CA LYS A 184 -4.70 0.64 14.55
C LYS A 184 -5.95 0.37 15.38
N ASN A 185 -6.82 1.37 15.54
CA ASN A 185 -8.07 1.22 16.28
C ASN A 185 -9.07 0.31 15.56
N LEU A 186 -9.16 0.38 14.24
CA LEU A 186 -9.99 -0.51 13.45
C LEU A 186 -9.52 -1.96 13.56
N LEU A 187 -8.22 -2.21 13.41
CA LEU A 187 -7.64 -3.55 13.63
C LEU A 187 -8.02 -4.10 14.99
N LYS A 188 -7.80 -3.33 16.06
CA LYS A 188 -8.17 -3.72 17.42
C LYS A 188 -9.66 -3.99 17.56
N LYS A 189 -10.52 -3.13 16.99
CA LYS A 189 -11.99 -3.26 17.03
C LYS A 189 -12.46 -4.60 16.46
N TYR A 190 -11.82 -5.07 15.40
CA TYR A 190 -12.18 -6.32 14.70
C TYR A 190 -11.34 -7.53 15.11
N GLY A 191 -10.52 -7.40 16.16
CA GLY A 191 -9.77 -8.50 16.76
C GLY A 191 -8.48 -8.88 16.03
N TYR A 192 -7.95 -8.01 15.17
CA TYR A 192 -6.66 -8.21 14.53
C TYR A 192 -5.51 -7.73 15.41
N ASN A 193 -4.50 -8.59 15.56
CA ASN A 193 -3.27 -8.28 16.27
C ASN A 193 -2.07 -8.38 15.31
N VAL A 194 -2.13 -7.62 14.22
CA VAL A 194 -1.05 -7.55 13.25
C VAL A 194 -0.38 -6.17 13.29
N PRO A 195 0.93 -6.07 13.06
CA PRO A 195 1.63 -4.79 13.04
C PRO A 195 1.25 -3.93 11.83
N ILE A 196 1.42 -2.62 11.98
CA ILE A 196 1.43 -1.69 10.85
C ILE A 196 2.89 -1.48 10.48
N ILE A 197 3.23 -1.64 9.20
CA ILE A 197 4.60 -1.58 8.70
C ILE A 197 4.75 -0.60 7.54
N ASP A 198 5.96 -0.13 7.32
CA ASP A 198 6.36 0.38 6.01
C ASP A 198 6.55 -0.81 5.06
N PRO A 199 5.80 -0.93 3.96
CA PRO A 199 5.83 -2.11 3.09
C PRO A 199 7.14 -2.25 2.31
N LEU A 200 7.94 -1.17 2.18
CA LEU A 200 9.21 -1.19 1.46
C LEU A 200 10.35 -1.72 2.33
N THR A 201 10.35 -1.40 3.62
CA THR A 201 11.44 -1.72 4.55
C THR A 201 11.08 -2.81 5.54
N GLY A 202 9.78 -3.07 5.76
CA GLY A 202 9.28 -3.94 6.82
C GLY A 202 9.31 -3.31 8.22
N ASN A 203 9.77 -2.08 8.35
CA ASN A 203 9.85 -1.39 9.65
C ASN A 203 8.46 -1.21 10.24
N ILE A 204 8.30 -1.54 11.53
CA ILE A 204 7.04 -1.34 12.23
C ILE A 204 6.83 0.16 12.46
N ILE A 205 5.70 0.66 11.98
CA ILE A 205 5.26 2.04 12.18
C ILE A 205 4.48 2.07 13.49
N ASP A 206 5.09 2.62 14.52
CA ASP A 206 4.37 2.86 15.78
C ASP A 206 3.37 4.03 15.60
N SER A 207 2.37 4.07 16.50
CA SER A 207 1.37 5.16 16.56
C SER A 207 2.00 6.55 16.81
N ASN A 208 3.25 6.59 17.22
CA ASN A 208 4.07 7.79 17.37
C ASN A 208 4.80 8.14 16.07
N TYR A 209 4.04 8.32 14.99
CA TYR A 209 4.60 8.86 13.75
C TYR A 209 5.07 10.30 13.98
N GLU A 210 6.37 10.46 14.23
CA GLU A 210 7.00 11.77 14.41
C GLU A 210 8.04 11.97 13.31
N LYS A 211 7.95 13.09 12.62
CA LYS A 211 8.93 13.52 11.63
C LYS A 211 9.46 14.89 12.00
N ASN A 212 10.76 15.09 11.81
CA ASN A 212 11.35 16.40 11.96
C ASN A 212 10.80 17.32 10.87
N ILE A 213 10.08 18.35 11.26
CA ILE A 213 9.40 19.28 10.35
C ILE A 213 10.40 20.01 9.46
N GLU A 214 11.58 20.36 9.99
CA GLU A 214 12.60 21.07 9.22
C GLU A 214 13.19 20.17 8.13
N ASP A 215 13.39 18.89 8.39
CA ASP A 215 13.83 17.92 7.38
C ASP A 215 12.77 17.78 6.26
N VAL A 216 11.49 17.74 6.61
CA VAL A 216 10.40 17.69 5.62
C VAL A 216 10.28 18.95 4.80
N LYS A 217 10.47 20.13 5.42
CA LYS A 217 10.52 21.41 4.70
C LYS A 217 11.71 21.48 3.72
N LEU A 218 12.86 21.01 4.17
CA LEU A 218 14.06 20.96 3.32
C LEU A 218 13.84 20.00 2.14
N LEU A 219 13.33 18.80 2.42
CA LEU A 219 12.97 17.82 1.40
C LEU A 219 12.03 18.43 0.35
N LYS A 220 10.95 19.07 0.77
CA LYS A 220 10.01 19.74 -0.13
C LYS A 220 10.70 20.78 -1.03
N LYS A 221 11.58 21.62 -0.46
CA LYS A 221 12.35 22.61 -1.24
C LYS A 221 13.26 21.97 -2.29
N VAL A 222 13.91 20.85 -1.95
CA VAL A 222 14.78 20.11 -2.87
C VAL A 222 13.96 19.51 -4.00
N LEU A 223 12.81 18.89 -3.71
CA LEU A 223 11.93 18.28 -4.70
C LEU A 223 11.38 19.32 -5.68
N ILE A 224 10.93 20.50 -5.21
CA ILE A 224 10.42 21.58 -6.08
C ILE A 224 11.52 22.11 -7.02
N LYS A 225 12.78 22.14 -6.60
CA LYS A 225 13.89 22.62 -7.45
C LYS A 225 14.29 21.64 -8.57
N ASN A 226 13.88 20.38 -8.46
CA ASN A 226 14.26 19.32 -9.38
C ASN A 226 13.11 18.94 -10.36
N ILE A 227 11.99 19.67 -10.32
CA ILE A 227 10.89 19.64 -11.28
C ILE A 227 11.08 20.76 -12.30
#